data_3223fe09800118de81cede56f2e2425f
#
_entry.id   3223fe09800118de81cede56f2e2425f
#
_cell.length_a   1.000
_cell.length_b   1.000
_cell.length_c   1.000
_cell.angle_alpha   90.00
_cell.angle_beta   90.00
_cell.angle_gamma   90.00
#
_symmetry.space_group_name_H-M   'P 1'
#
loop_
_entity.id
_entity.type
_entity.pdbx_description
1 polymer ?
#
loop_
_entity_poly.entity_id
_entity_poly.type
_entity_poly.pdbx_seq_one_letter_code
_entity_poly.pdbx_strand_id
1 'polypeptide(L)'
;MTYEEKTIWYNYLNKIQPRFHRQKIIGNYIVDFYCPKLKIVIEIDGIQHYEEDNAKYDFRRTEFLENLGLTVIRFDNSEIKRDYYSVLYYITTHCESKAKQLGIKVSFPDEI
;
A
#
# COMPACT_ATOMS: atom_id res chain seq x y z
N MET A 1 -14.54 1.59 -2.43
CA MET A 1 -13.53 0.53 -2.25
C MET A 1 -14.04 -0.80 -2.77
N THR A 2 -13.15 -1.58 -3.37
CA THR A 2 -13.48 -2.95 -3.77
C THR A 2 -13.60 -3.85 -2.52
N TYR A 3 -14.11 -5.06 -2.72
CA TYR A 3 -14.22 -6.04 -1.63
C TYR A 3 -12.84 -6.36 -1.04
N GLU A 4 -11.83 -6.53 -1.90
CA GLU A 4 -10.46 -6.85 -1.47
C GLU A 4 -9.84 -5.71 -0.69
N GLU A 5 -10.05 -4.46 -1.12
CA GLU A 5 -9.58 -3.29 -0.39
C GLU A 5 -10.23 -3.20 1.00
N LYS A 6 -11.55 -3.44 1.08
CA LYS A 6 -12.26 -3.43 2.36
C LYS A 6 -11.73 -4.50 3.28
N THR A 7 -11.50 -5.70 2.76
CA THR A 7 -11.04 -6.83 3.56
C THR A 7 -9.68 -6.52 4.20
N ILE A 8 -8.72 -6.07 3.39
CA ILE A 8 -7.38 -5.81 3.90
C ILE A 8 -7.37 -4.59 4.84
N TRP A 9 -8.21 -3.60 4.57
CA TRP A 9 -8.28 -2.41 5.42
C TRP A 9 -8.86 -2.73 6.79
N TYR A 10 -10.05 -3.31 6.84
CA TYR A 10 -10.74 -3.54 8.11
C TYR A 10 -10.11 -4.66 8.95
N ASN A 11 -9.52 -5.65 8.29
CA ASN A 11 -8.94 -6.78 9.02
C ASN A 11 -7.48 -6.57 9.40
N TYR A 12 -6.78 -5.67 8.74
CA TYR A 12 -5.33 -5.57 8.93
C TYR A 12 -4.79 -4.15 8.95
N LEU A 13 -4.90 -3.42 7.83
CA LEU A 13 -4.19 -2.15 7.68
C LEU A 13 -4.60 -1.10 8.70
N ASN A 14 -5.87 -1.01 9.05
CA ASN A 14 -6.33 -0.02 10.03
C ASN A 14 -5.88 -0.31 11.46
N LYS A 15 -5.28 -1.47 11.68
CA LYS A 15 -4.81 -1.90 13.01
C LYS A 15 -3.31 -1.78 13.18
N ILE A 16 -2.59 -1.38 12.14
CA ILE A 16 -1.14 -1.18 12.20
C ILE A 16 -0.85 0.18 12.87
N GLN A 17 0.20 0.21 13.67
CA GLN A 17 0.75 1.47 14.20
C GLN A 17 2.20 1.59 13.75
N PRO A 18 2.66 2.73 13.20
CA PRO A 18 1.93 3.99 12.99
C PRO A 18 0.78 3.83 11.99
N ARG A 19 -0.17 4.74 12.11
CA ARG A 19 -1.45 4.62 11.43
C ARG A 19 -1.36 4.75 9.90
N PHE A 20 -2.02 3.83 9.19
CA PHE A 20 -2.34 3.98 7.78
C PHE A 20 -3.64 4.78 7.63
N HIS A 21 -3.71 5.56 6.57
CA HIS A 21 -4.89 6.28 6.14
C HIS A 21 -5.31 5.75 4.77
N ARG A 22 -6.59 5.83 4.47
CA ARG A 22 -7.09 5.39 3.17
C ARG A 22 -7.53 6.59 2.32
N GLN A 23 -7.44 6.41 1.00
CA GLN A 23 -7.94 7.39 0.03
C GLN A 23 -7.35 8.77 0.25
N LYS A 24 -6.03 8.84 0.32
CA LYS A 24 -5.33 10.11 0.52
C LYS A 24 -4.88 10.72 -0.80
N ILE A 25 -4.95 12.04 -0.85
CA ILE A 25 -4.46 12.82 -1.99
C ILE A 25 -2.99 13.17 -1.72
N ILE A 26 -2.12 12.81 -2.64
CA ILE A 26 -0.71 13.19 -2.63
C ILE A 26 -0.41 13.84 -3.97
N GLY A 27 -0.15 15.16 -3.96
CA GLY A 27 -0.06 15.93 -5.18
C GLY A 27 -1.39 15.87 -5.94
N ASN A 28 -1.35 15.41 -7.18
CA ASN A 28 -2.55 15.27 -8.03
C ASN A 28 -3.10 13.84 -8.05
N TYR A 29 -2.59 12.96 -7.17
CA TYR A 29 -2.94 11.55 -7.20
C TYR A 29 -3.67 11.15 -5.93
N ILE A 30 -4.64 10.24 -6.08
CA ILE A 30 -5.32 9.60 -4.95
C ILE A 30 -4.68 8.24 -4.75
N VAL A 31 -4.18 7.98 -3.55
CA VAL A 31 -3.60 6.67 -3.21
C VAL A 31 -4.56 5.89 -2.33
N ASP A 32 -4.53 4.56 -2.46
CA ASP A 32 -5.46 3.71 -1.70
C ASP A 32 -5.16 3.74 -0.21
N PHE A 33 -3.91 3.49 0.17
CA PHE A 33 -3.49 3.47 1.57
C PHE A 33 -2.15 4.15 1.72
N TYR A 34 -1.99 4.92 2.79
CA TYR A 34 -0.79 5.71 3.01
C TYR A 34 -0.45 5.78 4.50
N CYS A 35 0.80 5.48 4.82
CA CYS A 35 1.35 5.68 6.16
C CYS A 35 2.44 6.76 6.09
N PRO A 36 2.14 7.99 6.51
CA PRO A 36 3.12 9.09 6.42
C PRO A 36 4.39 8.83 7.21
N LYS A 37 4.28 8.27 8.39
CA LYS A 37 5.46 8.05 9.25
C LYS A 37 6.41 7.00 8.69
N LEU A 38 5.88 5.96 8.06
CA LEU A 38 6.69 4.93 7.43
C LEU A 38 7.05 5.26 5.99
N LYS A 39 6.42 6.30 5.43
CA LYS A 39 6.60 6.70 4.02
C LYS A 39 6.29 5.55 3.07
N ILE A 40 5.19 4.85 3.34
CA ILE A 40 4.73 3.72 2.55
C ILE A 40 3.36 4.04 1.96
N VAL A 41 3.23 3.77 0.65
CA VAL A 41 1.97 3.81 -0.08
C VAL A 41 1.67 2.37 -0.52
N ILE A 42 0.43 1.92 -0.31
CA ILE A 42 -0.03 0.61 -0.76
C ILE A 42 -1.18 0.84 -1.74
N GLU A 43 -1.06 0.22 -2.91
CA GLU A 43 -2.04 0.30 -3.98
C GLU A 43 -2.58 -1.08 -4.29
N ILE A 44 -3.88 -1.16 -4.48
CA ILE A 44 -4.54 -2.40 -4.88
C ILE A 44 -5.22 -2.14 -6.21
N ASP A 45 -4.69 -2.79 -7.24
CA ASP A 45 -5.12 -2.55 -8.61
C ASP A 45 -6.15 -3.60 -9.04
N GLY A 46 -7.21 -3.15 -9.69
CA GLY A 46 -8.15 -4.03 -10.35
C GLY A 46 -7.57 -4.60 -11.64
N ILE A 47 -8.41 -5.31 -12.40
CA ILE A 47 -8.01 -5.78 -13.72
C ILE A 47 -7.81 -4.56 -14.60
N GLN A 48 -6.57 -4.34 -15.02
CA GLN A 48 -6.25 -3.22 -15.88
C GLN A 48 -5.99 -3.72 -17.29
N HIS A 49 -6.63 -3.07 -18.24
CA HIS A 49 -6.24 -3.20 -19.63
C HIS A 49 -5.03 -2.29 -19.82
N TYR A 50 -3.85 -2.89 -19.99
CA TYR A 50 -2.63 -2.14 -20.20
C TYR A 50 -2.62 -1.57 -21.61
N GLU A 51 -3.19 -0.36 -21.73
CA GLU A 51 -2.96 0.45 -22.91
C GLU A 51 -1.70 1.26 -22.66
N GLU A 52 -1.00 1.61 -23.73
CA GLU A 52 0.27 2.32 -23.64
C GLU A 52 0.16 3.62 -22.82
N ASP A 53 -0.94 4.35 -23.00
CA ASP A 53 -1.16 5.61 -22.27
C ASP A 53 -1.34 5.38 -20.78
N ASN A 54 -1.99 4.29 -20.37
CA ASN A 54 -2.17 3.96 -18.97
C ASN A 54 -0.85 3.55 -18.32
N ALA A 55 -0.01 2.85 -19.07
CA ALA A 55 1.32 2.46 -18.58
C ALA A 55 2.20 3.69 -18.33
N LYS A 56 2.15 4.67 -19.23
CA LYS A 56 2.89 5.94 -19.06
C LYS A 56 2.39 6.73 -17.86
N TYR A 57 1.08 6.80 -17.69
CA TYR A 57 0.46 7.48 -16.56
C TYR A 57 0.89 6.84 -15.24
N ASP A 58 0.83 5.51 -15.17
CA ASP A 58 1.24 4.77 -13.99
C ASP A 58 2.72 4.97 -13.66
N PHE A 59 3.56 4.98 -14.68
CA PHE A 59 4.99 5.22 -14.48
C PHE A 59 5.25 6.60 -13.89
N ARG A 60 4.62 7.64 -14.45
CA ARG A 60 4.77 9.02 -13.96
C ARG A 60 4.25 9.16 -12.53
N ARG A 61 3.15 8.50 -12.23
CA ARG A 61 2.55 8.50 -10.90
C ARG A 61 3.49 7.88 -9.88
N THR A 62 4.00 6.70 -10.19
CA THR A 62 4.94 6.01 -9.31
C THR A 62 6.22 6.79 -9.13
N GLU A 63 6.78 7.33 -10.21
CA GLU A 63 7.98 8.16 -10.15
C GLU A 63 7.77 9.38 -9.28
N PHE A 64 6.62 10.05 -9.42
CA PHE A 64 6.30 11.21 -8.59
C PHE A 64 6.29 10.84 -7.10
N LEU A 65 5.63 9.74 -6.75
CA LEU A 65 5.54 9.29 -5.36
C LEU A 65 6.91 8.88 -4.82
N GLU A 66 7.69 8.15 -5.61
CA GLU A 66 9.03 7.73 -5.19
C GLU A 66 9.99 8.91 -5.03
N ASN A 67 9.86 9.93 -5.88
CA ASN A 67 10.67 11.15 -5.75
C ASN A 67 10.35 11.93 -4.47
N LEU A 68 9.19 11.71 -3.87
CA LEU A 68 8.86 12.27 -2.56
C LEU A 68 9.43 11.43 -1.41
N GLY A 69 10.17 10.37 -1.72
CA GLY A 69 10.74 9.48 -0.72
C GLY A 69 9.79 8.38 -0.26
N LEU A 70 8.69 8.17 -0.98
CA LEU A 70 7.71 7.16 -0.62
C LEU A 70 8.05 5.82 -1.25
N THR A 71 7.81 4.74 -0.52
CA THR A 71 7.89 3.39 -1.04
C THR A 71 6.50 2.98 -1.50
N VAL A 72 6.37 2.61 -2.76
CA VAL A 72 5.08 2.22 -3.34
C VAL A 72 5.03 0.70 -3.46
N ILE A 73 4.06 0.08 -2.81
CA ILE A 73 3.83 -1.36 -2.84
C ILE A 73 2.52 -1.59 -3.56
N ARG A 74 2.53 -2.46 -4.57
CA ARG A 74 1.35 -2.74 -5.39
C ARG A 74 0.99 -4.20 -5.38
N PHE A 75 -0.30 -4.46 -5.27
CA PHE A 75 -0.89 -5.79 -5.44
C PHE A 75 -2.07 -5.67 -6.38
N ASP A 76 -2.37 -6.73 -7.12
CA ASP A 76 -3.66 -6.78 -7.81
C ASP A 76 -4.71 -7.47 -6.95
N ASN A 77 -5.97 -7.27 -7.28
CA ASN A 77 -7.08 -7.86 -6.52
C ASN A 77 -6.98 -9.38 -6.48
N SER A 78 -6.50 -10.00 -7.54
CA SER A 78 -6.39 -11.45 -7.61
C SER A 78 -5.35 -12.00 -6.64
N GLU A 79 -4.26 -11.27 -6.41
CA GLU A 79 -3.25 -11.66 -5.42
C GLU A 79 -3.83 -11.68 -4.02
N ILE A 80 -4.59 -10.66 -3.66
CA ILE A 80 -5.22 -10.58 -2.34
C ILE A 80 -6.22 -11.72 -2.15
N LYS A 81 -6.99 -12.01 -3.19
CA LYS A 81 -7.99 -13.05 -3.14
C LYS A 81 -7.36 -14.44 -3.04
N ARG A 82 -6.29 -14.69 -3.78
CA ARG A 82 -5.63 -15.99 -3.86
C ARG A 82 -4.64 -16.25 -2.73
N ASP A 83 -3.85 -15.22 -2.39
CA ASP A 83 -2.71 -15.35 -1.47
C ASP A 83 -2.76 -14.32 -0.35
N TYR A 84 -3.91 -14.19 0.30
CA TYR A 84 -4.17 -13.13 1.28
C TYR A 84 -3.09 -13.05 2.35
N TYR A 85 -2.75 -14.16 2.99
CA TYR A 85 -1.77 -14.15 4.09
C TYR A 85 -0.35 -13.85 3.60
N SER A 86 -0.03 -14.24 2.37
CA SER A 86 1.25 -13.86 1.77
C SER A 86 1.35 -12.36 1.54
N VAL A 87 0.25 -11.75 1.13
CA VAL A 87 0.17 -10.29 0.97
C VAL A 87 0.39 -9.59 2.31
N LEU A 88 -0.28 -10.05 3.38
CA LEU A 88 -0.09 -9.48 4.71
C LEU A 88 1.35 -9.63 5.19
N TYR A 89 1.95 -10.78 4.95
CA TYR A 89 3.35 -11.01 5.32
C TYR A 89 4.28 -10.06 4.58
N TYR A 90 4.05 -9.86 3.30
CA TYR A 90 4.84 -8.92 2.49
C TYR A 90 4.74 -7.50 3.04
N ILE A 91 3.53 -7.04 3.35
CA ILE A 91 3.31 -5.71 3.93
C ILE A 91 4.01 -5.60 5.28
N THR A 92 3.85 -6.60 6.13
CA THR A 92 4.45 -6.61 7.46
C THR A 92 5.97 -6.49 7.38
N THR A 93 6.62 -7.29 6.54
CA THR A 93 8.08 -7.24 6.37
C THR A 93 8.56 -5.89 5.89
N HIS A 94 7.86 -5.29 4.95
CA HIS A 94 8.23 -3.96 4.44
C HIS A 94 8.04 -2.87 5.49
N CYS A 95 6.97 -2.94 6.27
CA CYS A 95 6.75 -2.00 7.37
C CYS A 95 7.82 -2.13 8.45
N GLU A 96 8.19 -3.35 8.81
CA GLU A 96 9.26 -3.59 9.78
C GLU A 96 10.60 -3.05 9.28
N SER A 97 10.92 -3.29 8.02
CA SER A 97 12.16 -2.82 7.40
C SER A 97 12.23 -1.29 7.40
N LYS A 98 11.16 -0.63 6.99
CA LYS A 98 11.11 0.83 6.98
C LYS A 98 11.16 1.41 8.39
N ALA A 99 10.46 0.80 9.32
CA ALA A 99 10.47 1.24 10.71
C ALA A 99 11.88 1.19 11.28
N LYS A 100 12.61 0.11 10.99
CA LYS A 100 13.99 -0.03 11.41
C LYS A 100 14.89 1.05 10.81
N GLN A 101 14.76 1.30 9.51
CA GLN A 101 15.52 2.34 8.83
C GLN A 101 15.26 3.73 9.41
N LEU A 102 14.02 4.01 9.78
CA LEU A 102 13.59 5.32 10.25
C LEU A 102 13.66 5.47 11.78
N GLY A 103 14.01 4.42 12.51
CA GLY A 103 14.05 4.44 13.96
C GLY A 103 12.67 4.59 14.60
N ILE A 104 11.65 4.02 13.98
CA ILE A 104 10.25 4.13 14.40
C ILE A 104 9.78 2.77 14.90
N LYS A 105 8.99 2.77 15.99
CA LYS A 105 8.34 1.54 16.46
C LYS A 105 7.13 1.25 15.60
N VAL A 106 6.94 -0.02 15.26
CA VAL A 106 5.79 -0.48 14.50
C VAL A 106 5.14 -1.64 15.24
N SER A 107 3.81 -1.68 15.20
CA SER A 107 3.07 -2.80 15.77
C SER A 107 1.98 -3.25 14.81
N PHE A 108 1.65 -4.53 14.87
CA PHE A 108 0.70 -5.19 13.98
C PHE A 108 -0.36 -5.92 14.81
N PRO A 109 -1.53 -6.20 14.22
CA PRO A 109 -2.53 -7.01 14.90
C PRO A 109 -2.00 -8.42 15.15
N ASP A 110 -2.38 -9.01 16.28
CA ASP A 110 -1.88 -10.32 16.71
C ASP A 110 -2.38 -11.47 15.84
N GLU A 111 -3.52 -11.29 15.21
CA GLU A 111 -4.10 -12.30 14.34
C GLU A 111 -3.90 -11.94 12.88
N ILE A 112 -3.12 -12.75 12.22
CA ILE A 112 -2.92 -12.65 10.78
C ILE A 112 -3.44 -13.93 10.13
#